data_7185f09e6ce9f7cb773eb5d4923c2009
#
_entry.id   7185f09e6ce9f7cb773eb5d4923c2009
#
_cell.length_a   1.000
_cell.length_b   1.000
_cell.length_c   1.000
_cell.angle_alpha   90.00
_cell.angle_beta   90.00
_cell.angle_gamma   90.00
#
_symmetry.space_group_name_H-M   'P 1'
#
loop_
_entity.id
_entity.type
_entity.pdbx_description
1 polymer ?
#
loop_
_entity_poly.entity_id
_entity_poly.type
_entity_poly.pdbx_seq_one_letter_code
_entity_poly.pdbx_strand_id
1 'polypeptide(L)'
;MTSADRPDGPRTGGSRPDGSRPGGGRTGRPRSAEADRAILDATRAALVELGWGKLSLGDVAARAGVAKTTLYRRWAGKNELVVDAVAALFDEQLHLPDLGSLTADIEGVVLRFAALLERPETKTALMAVVAESTRDEALRDRIRSAIVDRQKRLVLLGRERAQARGELPRESDPESAARNADLIFDVIAGAVVHRALVSAEPVDGEWARGFTTLLVVGLAGALPD
;
A
#
# COMPACT_ATOMS: atom_id res chain seq x y z
N MET A 1 -50.57 76.62 28.94
CA MET A 1 -50.02 76.90 30.28
C MET A 1 -49.78 75.62 30.97
N THR A 2 -48.52 75.38 31.33
CA THR A 2 -47.97 74.61 32.44
C THR A 2 -48.17 73.11 32.40
N SER A 3 -47.20 72.34 32.09
CA SER A 3 -45.89 72.06 32.70
C SER A 3 -45.99 70.94 33.74
N ALA A 4 -45.02 70.05 33.67
CA ALA A 4 -44.45 69.14 34.65
C ALA A 4 -45.26 67.81 34.88
N ASP A 5 -44.69 66.69 35.14
CA ASP A 5 -43.36 66.25 35.43
C ASP A 5 -43.27 64.74 35.36
N ARG A 6 -42.12 64.21 35.01
CA ARG A 6 -41.78 62.79 35.08
C ARG A 6 -41.50 62.35 36.53
N PRO A 7 -41.56 61.10 36.85
CA PRO A 7 -40.31 60.44 37.03
C PRO A 7 -40.19 59.01 36.46
N ASP A 8 -38.93 58.73 36.21
CA ASP A 8 -38.27 57.48 35.79
C ASP A 8 -38.54 56.27 36.71
N GLY A 9 -38.70 55.11 36.12
CA GLY A 9 -38.61 53.81 36.76
C GLY A 9 -37.70 52.86 35.98
N PRO A 10 -36.88 52.05 36.62
CA PRO A 10 -35.74 51.40 36.03
C PRO A 10 -36.14 50.19 35.14
N ARG A 11 -35.55 50.12 33.96
CA ARG A 11 -35.61 48.97 33.05
C ARG A 11 -34.72 47.85 33.53
N THR A 12 -35.31 46.76 34.00
CA THR A 12 -34.59 45.50 34.29
C THR A 12 -34.27 44.82 32.97
N GLY A 13 -32.97 44.72 32.67
CA GLY A 13 -32.45 44.00 31.53
C GLY A 13 -32.62 42.47 31.67
N GLY A 14 -33.45 41.92 30.81
CA GLY A 14 -33.54 40.47 30.63
C GLY A 14 -32.38 39.98 29.77
N SER A 15 -31.38 39.36 30.38
CA SER A 15 -30.33 38.64 29.69
C SER A 15 -30.91 37.41 29.00
N ARG A 16 -30.80 37.37 27.67
CA ARG A 16 -31.04 36.14 26.88
C ARG A 16 -29.87 35.16 27.11
N PRO A 17 -30.11 33.89 27.39
CA PRO A 17 -29.02 32.91 27.40
C PRO A 17 -28.52 32.70 26.00
N ASP A 18 -27.23 32.93 25.81
CA ASP A 18 -26.44 32.58 24.63
C ASP A 18 -26.44 31.09 24.46
N GLY A 19 -27.20 30.63 23.47
CA GLY A 19 -27.27 29.24 23.04
C GLY A 19 -26.04 28.88 22.19
N SER A 20 -24.86 28.78 22.80
CA SER A 20 -23.69 28.18 22.15
C SER A 20 -23.98 26.74 21.82
N ARG A 21 -24.37 26.48 20.56
CA ARG A 21 -24.41 25.15 19.98
C ARG A 21 -22.96 24.65 19.88
N PRO A 22 -22.62 23.51 20.46
CA PRO A 22 -21.33 22.92 20.20
C PRO A 22 -21.28 22.51 18.74
N GLY A 23 -20.44 23.21 17.98
CA GLY A 23 -20.12 22.87 16.60
C GLY A 23 -19.52 21.47 16.56
N GLY A 24 -20.34 20.49 16.24
CA GLY A 24 -19.90 19.13 15.98
C GLY A 24 -18.92 19.14 14.81
N GLY A 25 -17.63 19.06 15.13
CA GLY A 25 -16.57 18.86 14.15
C GLY A 25 -16.86 17.59 13.36
N ARG A 26 -17.31 17.78 12.12
CA ARG A 26 -17.49 16.69 11.16
C ARG A 26 -16.10 16.14 10.84
N THR A 27 -15.69 15.10 11.53
CA THR A 27 -14.53 14.30 11.22
C THR A 27 -14.73 13.67 9.83
N GLY A 28 -14.30 14.38 8.77
CA GLY A 28 -14.40 13.94 7.38
C GLY A 28 -13.46 12.77 7.02
N ARG A 29 -12.81 12.15 7.98
CA ARG A 29 -11.78 11.13 7.77
C ARG A 29 -12.28 9.69 7.63
N PRO A 30 -13.30 9.16 8.36
CA PRO A 30 -13.66 7.74 8.26
C PRO A 30 -14.32 7.38 6.92
N ARG A 31 -15.30 8.17 6.47
CA ARG A 31 -16.04 7.90 5.21
C ARG A 31 -15.17 7.97 3.95
N SER A 32 -14.12 8.78 3.95
CA SER A 32 -13.20 8.88 2.81
C SER A 32 -12.33 7.63 2.67
N ALA A 33 -11.75 7.13 3.76
CA ALA A 33 -10.91 5.93 3.75
C ALA A 33 -11.70 4.66 3.44
N GLU A 34 -12.94 4.55 3.95
CA GLU A 34 -13.83 3.44 3.67
C GLU A 34 -14.26 3.43 2.20
N ALA A 35 -14.61 4.59 1.65
CA ALA A 35 -14.92 4.72 0.22
C ALA A 35 -13.71 4.39 -0.66
N ASP A 36 -12.50 4.78 -0.26
CA ASP A 36 -11.28 4.46 -1.00
C ASP A 36 -11.03 2.94 -1.01
N ARG A 37 -11.16 2.29 0.14
CA ARG A 37 -11.04 0.83 0.22
C ARG A 37 -12.08 0.14 -0.66
N ALA A 38 -13.34 0.54 -0.60
CA ALA A 38 -14.41 -0.02 -1.44
C ALA A 38 -14.12 0.14 -2.94
N ILE A 39 -13.54 1.28 -3.36
CA ILE A 39 -13.16 1.52 -4.75
C ILE A 39 -11.99 0.59 -5.15
N LEU A 40 -10.97 0.45 -4.32
CA LEU A 40 -9.81 -0.40 -4.62
C LEU A 40 -10.21 -1.88 -4.67
N ASP A 41 -11.08 -2.34 -3.76
CA ASP A 41 -11.65 -3.70 -3.77
C ASP A 41 -12.49 -3.95 -5.03
N ALA A 42 -13.36 -3.02 -5.38
CA ALA A 42 -14.17 -3.09 -6.60
C ALA A 42 -13.29 -3.10 -7.86
N THR A 43 -12.16 -2.40 -7.85
CA THR A 43 -11.20 -2.40 -8.96
C THR A 43 -10.58 -3.78 -9.14
N ARG A 44 -10.12 -4.42 -8.05
CA ARG A 44 -9.54 -5.76 -8.09
C ARG A 44 -10.56 -6.79 -8.59
N ALA A 45 -11.76 -6.78 -8.06
CA ALA A 45 -12.84 -7.67 -8.48
C ALA A 45 -13.22 -7.47 -9.97
N ALA A 46 -13.38 -6.22 -10.39
CA ALA A 46 -13.69 -5.90 -11.78
C ALA A 46 -12.58 -6.32 -12.74
N LEU A 47 -11.31 -6.20 -12.34
CA LEU A 47 -10.18 -6.61 -13.16
C LEU A 47 -10.14 -8.14 -13.37
N VAL A 48 -10.45 -8.92 -12.35
CA VAL A 48 -10.56 -10.38 -12.45
C VAL A 48 -11.68 -10.78 -13.40
N GLU A 49 -12.85 -10.12 -13.29
CA GLU A 49 -14.04 -10.49 -14.06
C GLU A 49 -13.99 -9.99 -15.51
N LEU A 50 -13.58 -8.76 -15.74
CA LEU A 50 -13.63 -8.10 -17.05
C LEU A 50 -12.31 -8.14 -17.80
N GLY A 51 -11.20 -8.32 -17.09
CA GLY A 51 -9.85 -8.14 -17.61
C GLY A 51 -9.49 -6.67 -17.85
N TRP A 52 -8.20 -6.43 -18.11
CA TRP A 52 -7.67 -5.06 -18.32
C TRP A 52 -8.38 -4.30 -19.44
N GLY A 53 -8.60 -4.95 -20.59
CA GLY A 53 -9.14 -4.27 -21.77
C GLY A 53 -10.53 -3.69 -21.59
N LYS A 54 -11.39 -4.39 -20.83
CA LYS A 54 -12.79 -3.98 -20.61
C LYS A 54 -13.00 -3.17 -19.32
N LEU A 55 -12.01 -3.14 -18.44
CA LEU A 55 -12.11 -2.38 -17.19
C LEU A 55 -12.22 -0.88 -17.47
N SER A 56 -13.23 -0.23 -16.90
CA SER A 56 -13.42 1.24 -16.93
C SER A 56 -13.64 1.79 -15.53
N LEU A 57 -13.32 3.09 -15.34
CA LEU A 57 -13.62 3.80 -14.09
C LEU A 57 -15.13 3.83 -13.80
N GLY A 58 -15.95 3.78 -14.86
CA GLY A 58 -17.41 3.73 -14.73
C GLY A 58 -17.91 2.44 -14.09
N ASP A 59 -17.33 1.30 -14.50
CA ASP A 59 -17.68 -0.01 -13.93
C ASP A 59 -17.25 -0.11 -12.47
N VAL A 60 -16.06 0.40 -12.16
CA VAL A 60 -15.57 0.45 -10.77
C VAL A 60 -16.46 1.34 -9.90
N ALA A 61 -16.85 2.53 -10.38
CA ALA A 61 -17.73 3.42 -9.63
C ALA A 61 -19.09 2.78 -9.32
N ALA A 62 -19.69 2.11 -10.31
CA ALA A 62 -20.94 1.39 -10.14
C ALA A 62 -20.83 0.26 -9.11
N ARG A 63 -19.76 -0.54 -9.16
CA ARG A 63 -19.49 -1.64 -8.22
C ARG A 63 -19.21 -1.15 -6.80
N ALA A 64 -18.45 -0.06 -6.66
CA ALA A 64 -18.13 0.54 -5.37
C ALA A 64 -19.30 1.35 -4.76
N GLY A 65 -20.41 1.54 -5.49
CA GLY A 65 -21.55 2.33 -5.03
C GLY A 65 -21.23 3.82 -4.86
N VAL A 66 -20.31 4.37 -5.66
CA VAL A 66 -19.90 5.78 -5.59
C VAL A 66 -20.14 6.53 -6.89
N ALA A 67 -20.22 7.86 -6.82
CA ALA A 67 -20.32 8.67 -8.03
C ALA A 67 -19.03 8.62 -8.85
N LYS A 68 -19.13 8.59 -10.19
CA LYS A 68 -17.96 8.65 -11.10
C LYS A 68 -17.02 9.82 -10.78
N THR A 69 -17.59 10.98 -10.44
CA THR A 69 -16.82 12.18 -10.07
C THR A 69 -15.92 11.96 -8.84
N THR A 70 -16.29 11.03 -7.95
CA THR A 70 -15.48 10.66 -6.79
C THR A 70 -14.19 9.96 -7.22
N LEU A 71 -14.25 9.09 -8.23
CA LEU A 71 -13.07 8.44 -8.81
C LEU A 71 -12.19 9.43 -9.56
N TYR A 72 -12.77 10.19 -10.49
CA TYR A 72 -12.00 11.13 -11.33
C TYR A 72 -11.30 12.25 -10.53
N ARG A 73 -11.81 12.56 -9.33
CA ARG A 73 -11.12 13.50 -8.44
C ARG A 73 -9.85 12.92 -7.81
N ARG A 74 -9.73 11.59 -7.72
CA ARG A 74 -8.65 10.87 -7.02
C ARG A 74 -7.66 10.19 -7.95
N TRP A 75 -8.15 9.70 -9.06
CA TRP A 75 -7.35 8.98 -10.05
C TRP A 75 -7.60 9.59 -11.44
N ALA A 76 -6.54 10.02 -12.10
CA ALA A 76 -6.61 10.59 -13.44
C ALA A 76 -7.06 9.54 -14.48
N GLY A 77 -6.82 8.25 -14.22
CA GLY A 77 -7.19 7.20 -15.13
C GLY A 77 -7.12 5.80 -14.54
N LYS A 78 -7.42 4.83 -15.39
CA LYS A 78 -7.43 3.39 -15.07
C LYS A 78 -6.05 2.93 -14.54
N ASN A 79 -4.98 3.39 -15.17
CA ASN A 79 -3.62 2.98 -14.82
C ASN A 79 -3.29 3.30 -13.36
N GLU A 80 -3.55 4.53 -12.94
CA GLU A 80 -3.32 4.95 -11.54
C GLU A 80 -4.18 4.17 -10.57
N LEU A 81 -5.48 4.00 -10.88
CA LEU A 81 -6.41 3.29 -10.02
C LEU A 81 -6.00 1.82 -9.81
N VAL A 82 -5.60 1.13 -10.86
CA VAL A 82 -5.21 -0.28 -10.77
C VAL A 82 -3.88 -0.42 -10.01
N VAL A 83 -2.90 0.45 -10.26
CA VAL A 83 -1.64 0.44 -9.49
C VAL A 83 -1.91 0.66 -8.01
N ASP A 84 -2.75 1.63 -7.65
CA ASP A 84 -3.10 1.88 -6.26
C ASP A 84 -3.88 0.71 -5.62
N ALA A 85 -4.72 0.03 -6.41
CA ALA A 85 -5.43 -1.17 -5.94
C ALA A 85 -4.48 -2.35 -5.66
N VAL A 86 -3.44 -2.51 -6.48
CA VAL A 86 -2.37 -3.50 -6.24
C VAL A 86 -1.52 -3.08 -5.06
N ALA A 87 -1.08 -1.82 -5.00
CA ALA A 87 -0.25 -1.30 -3.92
C ALA A 87 -0.92 -1.47 -2.55
N ALA A 88 -2.21 -1.13 -2.45
CA ALA A 88 -2.98 -1.30 -1.22
C ALA A 88 -3.07 -2.76 -0.78
N LEU A 89 -3.21 -3.69 -1.73
CA LEU A 89 -3.24 -5.11 -1.41
C LEU A 89 -1.89 -5.61 -0.87
N PHE A 90 -0.78 -5.14 -1.46
CA PHE A 90 0.55 -5.45 -0.94
C PHE A 90 0.77 -4.85 0.45
N ASP A 91 0.40 -3.59 0.65
CA ASP A 91 0.54 -2.91 1.95
C ASP A 91 -0.30 -3.60 3.05
N GLU A 92 -1.46 -4.16 2.72
CA GLU A 92 -2.36 -4.86 3.65
C GLU A 92 -1.91 -6.30 3.96
N GLN A 93 -1.34 -7.00 2.99
CA GLN A 93 -1.12 -8.45 3.06
C GLN A 93 0.35 -8.84 3.18
N LEU A 94 1.27 -8.05 2.63
CA LEU A 94 2.69 -8.35 2.64
C LEU A 94 3.42 -7.54 3.69
N HIS A 95 3.83 -8.23 4.75
CA HIS A 95 4.66 -7.67 5.81
C HIS A 95 5.74 -8.66 6.19
N LEU A 96 6.89 -8.12 6.62
CA LEU A 96 8.01 -8.93 7.08
C LEU A 96 7.69 -9.47 8.48
N PRO A 97 7.64 -10.79 8.69
CA PRO A 97 7.52 -11.36 10.03
C PRO A 97 8.79 -11.10 10.85
N ASP A 98 8.69 -11.21 12.16
CA ASP A 98 9.84 -11.21 13.07
C ASP A 98 9.89 -12.58 13.74
N LEU A 99 10.64 -13.50 13.13
CA LEU A 99 10.72 -14.91 13.53
C LEU A 99 12.02 -15.24 14.26
N GLY A 100 12.81 -14.22 14.61
CA GLY A 100 13.99 -14.35 15.45
C GLY A 100 15.30 -14.60 14.70
N SER A 101 15.28 -14.78 13.37
CA SER A 101 16.48 -14.88 12.56
C SER A 101 16.26 -14.35 11.14
N LEU A 102 17.34 -13.89 10.49
CA LEU A 102 17.31 -13.43 9.10
C LEU A 102 16.73 -14.51 8.16
N THR A 103 17.21 -15.74 8.32
CA THR A 103 16.76 -16.88 7.52
C THR A 103 15.25 -17.11 7.68
N ALA A 104 14.76 -17.15 8.91
CA ALA A 104 13.33 -17.37 9.17
C ALA A 104 12.47 -16.20 8.68
N ASP A 105 12.94 -14.95 8.84
CA ASP A 105 12.24 -13.75 8.37
C ASP A 105 12.12 -13.74 6.84
N ILE A 106 13.20 -14.11 6.12
CA ILE A 106 13.19 -14.21 4.65
C ILE A 106 12.27 -15.36 4.20
N GLU A 107 12.39 -16.55 4.77
CA GLU A 107 11.51 -17.67 4.44
C GLU A 107 10.03 -17.29 4.65
N GLY A 108 9.73 -16.65 5.77
CA GLY A 108 8.38 -16.21 6.10
C GLY A 108 7.82 -15.17 5.14
N VAL A 109 8.61 -14.19 4.68
CA VAL A 109 8.13 -13.19 3.71
C VAL A 109 7.99 -13.80 2.31
N VAL A 110 8.88 -14.70 1.91
CA VAL A 110 8.81 -15.43 0.63
C VAL A 110 7.50 -16.22 0.53
N LEU A 111 7.16 -17.00 1.57
CA LEU A 111 5.92 -17.77 1.61
C LEU A 111 4.68 -16.88 1.62
N ARG A 112 4.69 -15.76 2.33
CA ARG A 112 3.58 -14.79 2.32
C ARG A 112 3.41 -14.13 0.96
N PHE A 113 4.50 -13.77 0.31
CA PHE A 113 4.46 -13.18 -1.02
C PHE A 113 3.92 -14.19 -2.04
N ALA A 114 4.37 -15.43 -1.99
CA ALA A 114 3.84 -16.49 -2.84
C ALA A 114 2.34 -16.70 -2.64
N ALA A 115 1.88 -16.83 -1.39
CA ALA A 115 0.47 -16.97 -1.08
C ALA A 115 -0.37 -15.77 -1.58
N LEU A 116 0.20 -14.56 -1.54
CA LEU A 116 -0.44 -13.37 -2.10
C LEU A 116 -0.55 -13.45 -3.63
N LEU A 117 0.45 -13.98 -4.33
CA LEU A 117 0.45 -14.16 -5.78
C LEU A 117 -0.48 -15.29 -6.26
N GLU A 118 -0.84 -16.24 -5.41
CA GLU A 118 -1.82 -17.28 -5.73
C GLU A 118 -3.25 -16.73 -5.81
N ARG A 119 -3.52 -15.59 -5.18
CA ARG A 119 -4.85 -14.97 -5.21
C ARG A 119 -5.17 -14.47 -6.62
N PRO A 120 -6.34 -14.84 -7.20
CA PRO A 120 -6.70 -14.46 -8.57
C PRO A 120 -6.64 -12.94 -8.81
N GLU A 121 -7.08 -12.15 -7.84
CA GLU A 121 -7.07 -10.68 -7.94
C GLU A 121 -5.64 -10.12 -7.99
N THR A 122 -4.69 -10.67 -7.21
CA THR A 122 -3.28 -10.25 -7.23
C THR A 122 -2.62 -10.64 -8.54
N LYS A 123 -2.76 -11.91 -8.92
CA LYS A 123 -2.19 -12.47 -10.14
C LYS A 123 -2.63 -11.68 -11.36
N THR A 124 -3.95 -11.49 -11.53
CA THR A 124 -4.52 -10.79 -12.69
C THR A 124 -4.10 -9.33 -12.71
N ALA A 125 -4.16 -8.64 -11.56
CA ALA A 125 -3.82 -7.23 -11.48
C ALA A 125 -2.33 -6.98 -11.72
N LEU A 126 -1.45 -7.75 -11.07
CA LEU A 126 0.00 -7.61 -11.23
C LEU A 126 0.45 -7.87 -12.67
N MET A 127 -0.02 -8.96 -13.26
CA MET A 127 0.32 -9.29 -14.66
C MET A 127 -0.19 -8.24 -15.63
N ALA A 128 -1.38 -7.69 -15.40
CA ALA A 128 -1.93 -6.64 -16.24
C ALA A 128 -1.11 -5.35 -16.17
N VAL A 129 -0.76 -4.85 -14.97
CA VAL A 129 0.02 -3.61 -14.85
C VAL A 129 1.45 -3.79 -15.36
N VAL A 130 2.07 -4.95 -15.17
CA VAL A 130 3.41 -5.26 -15.72
C VAL A 130 3.37 -5.28 -17.25
N ALA A 131 2.40 -5.94 -17.86
CA ALA A 131 2.27 -5.99 -19.31
C ALA A 131 2.07 -4.60 -19.93
N GLU A 132 1.19 -3.79 -19.35
CA GLU A 132 0.93 -2.43 -19.84
C GLU A 132 2.13 -1.49 -19.64
N SER A 133 2.89 -1.65 -18.56
CA SER A 133 4.06 -0.82 -18.26
C SER A 133 5.18 -0.97 -19.29
N THR A 134 5.19 -2.02 -20.10
CA THR A 134 6.17 -2.19 -21.18
C THR A 134 6.07 -1.11 -22.26
N ARG A 135 4.90 -0.45 -22.37
CA ARG A 135 4.59 0.55 -23.38
C ARG A 135 4.27 1.93 -22.80
N ASP A 136 4.23 2.04 -21.47
CA ASP A 136 3.85 3.26 -20.75
C ASP A 136 4.88 3.55 -19.64
N GLU A 137 5.75 4.54 -19.91
CA GLU A 137 6.81 4.92 -18.97
C GLU A 137 6.23 5.54 -17.67
N ALA A 138 5.19 6.36 -17.80
CA ALA A 138 4.54 6.96 -16.64
C ALA A 138 3.91 5.89 -15.74
N LEU A 139 3.34 4.83 -16.33
CA LEU A 139 2.85 3.69 -15.58
C LEU A 139 3.98 2.93 -14.89
N ARG A 140 5.14 2.77 -15.54
CA ARG A 140 6.33 2.16 -14.90
C ARG A 140 6.79 2.93 -13.69
N ASP A 141 6.89 4.25 -13.81
CA ASP A 141 7.28 5.13 -12.70
C ASP A 141 6.27 5.06 -11.55
N ARG A 142 4.99 4.98 -11.89
CA ARG A 142 3.93 4.80 -10.89
C ARG A 142 4.05 3.47 -10.16
N ILE A 143 4.29 2.36 -10.87
CA ILE A 143 4.51 1.04 -10.27
C ILE A 143 5.72 1.09 -9.34
N ARG A 144 6.84 1.68 -9.81
CA ARG A 144 8.04 1.84 -9.01
C ARG A 144 7.74 2.56 -7.69
N SER A 145 7.17 3.75 -7.76
CA SER A 145 6.92 4.58 -6.57
C SER A 145 5.84 4.01 -5.64
N ALA A 146 4.77 3.46 -6.19
CA ALA A 146 3.63 3.00 -5.41
C ALA A 146 3.81 1.57 -4.84
N ILE A 147 4.54 0.70 -5.54
CA ILE A 147 4.71 -0.70 -5.15
C ILE A 147 6.17 -0.98 -4.77
N VAL A 148 7.11 -0.87 -5.72
CA VAL A 148 8.48 -1.33 -5.54
C VAL A 148 9.18 -0.62 -4.37
N ASP A 149 9.18 0.71 -4.36
CA ASP A 149 9.84 1.50 -3.31
C ASP A 149 9.24 1.28 -1.92
N ARG A 150 7.95 0.93 -1.88
CA ARG A 150 7.28 0.58 -0.61
C ARG A 150 7.70 -0.79 -0.10
N GLN A 151 7.81 -1.78 -0.99
CA GLN A 151 8.19 -3.13 -0.61
C GLN A 151 9.69 -3.25 -0.28
N LYS A 152 10.56 -2.46 -0.90
CA LYS A 152 11.99 -2.34 -0.53
C LYS A 152 12.19 -1.97 0.94
N ARG A 153 11.25 -1.25 1.56
CA ARG A 153 11.29 -0.98 3.01
C ARG A 153 11.25 -2.24 3.87
N LEU A 154 10.63 -3.32 3.38
CA LEU A 154 10.65 -4.61 4.10
C LEU A 154 12.06 -5.20 4.10
N VAL A 155 12.81 -5.05 3.01
CA VAL A 155 14.21 -5.48 2.93
C VAL A 155 15.08 -4.68 3.90
N LEU A 156 14.92 -3.35 3.91
CA LEU A 156 15.65 -2.48 4.85
C LEU A 156 15.35 -2.84 6.31
N LEU A 157 14.08 -3.06 6.64
CA LEU A 157 13.67 -3.49 7.98
C LEU A 157 14.29 -4.86 8.35
N GLY A 158 14.31 -5.82 7.43
CA GLY A 158 14.92 -7.13 7.64
C GLY A 158 16.41 -7.03 7.92
N ARG A 159 17.11 -6.20 7.14
CA ARG A 159 18.53 -5.92 7.35
C ARG A 159 18.81 -5.26 8.70
N GLU A 160 18.04 -4.24 9.05
CA GLU A 160 18.15 -3.55 10.35
C GLU A 160 17.99 -4.52 11.51
N ARG A 161 16.99 -5.40 11.47
CA ARG A 161 16.78 -6.45 12.47
C ARG A 161 17.94 -7.45 12.53
N ALA A 162 18.42 -7.92 11.37
CA ALA A 162 19.54 -8.84 11.29
C ALA A 162 20.83 -8.22 11.81
N GLN A 163 21.11 -6.96 11.53
CA GLN A 163 22.23 -6.20 12.07
C GLN A 163 22.12 -6.00 13.60
N ALA A 164 20.91 -5.76 14.09
CA ALA A 164 20.67 -5.64 15.53
C ALA A 164 20.90 -6.97 16.28
N ARG A 165 20.65 -8.10 15.62
CA ARG A 165 20.92 -9.46 16.14
C ARG A 165 22.36 -9.94 15.90
N GLY A 166 23.19 -9.17 15.19
CA GLY A 166 24.56 -9.55 14.85
C GLY A 166 24.70 -10.59 13.73
N GLU A 167 23.62 -10.82 12.95
CA GLU A 167 23.60 -11.77 11.84
C GLU A 167 24.16 -11.19 10.55
N LEU A 168 24.13 -9.87 10.41
CA LEU A 168 24.73 -9.13 9.32
C LEU A 168 25.66 -8.03 9.85
N PRO A 169 26.76 -7.72 9.16
CA PRO A 169 27.58 -6.57 9.49
C PRO A 169 26.80 -5.27 9.24
N ARG A 170 27.17 -4.22 9.99
CA ARG A 170 26.66 -2.87 9.72
C ARG A 170 27.41 -2.28 8.55
N GLU A 171 26.69 -1.79 7.58
CA GLU A 171 27.27 -1.06 6.47
C GLU A 171 27.68 0.35 6.92
N SER A 172 28.88 0.75 6.52
CA SER A 172 29.39 2.09 6.78
C SER A 172 28.92 3.13 5.75
N ASP A 173 28.47 2.67 4.57
CA ASP A 173 28.06 3.50 3.44
C ASP A 173 26.57 3.34 3.15
N PRO A 174 25.75 4.41 3.32
CA PRO A 174 24.33 4.37 3.03
C PRO A 174 23.98 4.05 1.56
N GLU A 175 24.84 4.43 0.60
CA GLU A 175 24.59 4.12 -0.80
C GLU A 175 24.76 2.63 -1.09
N SER A 176 25.76 2.00 -0.49
CA SER A 176 25.94 0.55 -0.56
C SER A 176 24.78 -0.19 0.09
N ALA A 177 24.30 0.29 1.24
CA ALA A 177 23.10 -0.27 1.90
C ALA A 177 21.88 -0.22 0.97
N ALA A 178 21.67 0.90 0.28
CA ALA A 178 20.56 1.05 -0.66
C ALA A 178 20.69 0.12 -1.88
N ARG A 179 21.89 0.05 -2.49
CA ARG A 179 22.16 -0.86 -3.62
C ARG A 179 21.94 -2.33 -3.24
N ASN A 180 22.41 -2.72 -2.07
CA ASN A 180 22.21 -4.09 -1.56
C ASN A 180 20.73 -4.40 -1.28
N ALA A 181 19.98 -3.44 -0.75
CA ALA A 181 18.54 -3.60 -0.56
C ALA A 181 17.80 -3.74 -1.90
N ASP A 182 18.20 -2.99 -2.92
CA ASP A 182 17.66 -3.09 -4.27
C ASP A 182 17.91 -4.48 -4.87
N LEU A 183 19.14 -4.96 -4.79
CA LEU A 183 19.51 -6.28 -5.30
C LEU A 183 18.76 -7.41 -4.57
N ILE A 184 18.68 -7.35 -3.24
CA ILE A 184 17.93 -8.35 -2.46
C ILE A 184 16.46 -8.36 -2.86
N PHE A 185 15.86 -7.17 -3.00
CA PHE A 185 14.48 -7.06 -3.45
C PHE A 185 14.29 -7.70 -4.83
N ASP A 186 15.15 -7.35 -5.80
CA ASP A 186 15.07 -7.86 -7.18
C ASP A 186 15.21 -9.38 -7.23
N VAL A 187 16.11 -9.95 -6.44
CA VAL A 187 16.30 -11.41 -6.36
C VAL A 187 15.06 -12.09 -5.77
N ILE A 188 14.54 -11.60 -4.65
CA ILE A 188 13.36 -12.20 -4.00
C ILE A 188 12.13 -12.03 -4.88
N ALA A 189 11.84 -10.82 -5.32
CA ALA A 189 10.66 -10.54 -6.13
C ALA A 189 10.70 -11.26 -7.47
N GLY A 190 11.84 -11.24 -8.16
CA GLY A 190 12.05 -11.91 -9.43
C GLY A 190 11.87 -13.43 -9.32
N ALA A 191 12.50 -14.07 -8.34
CA ALA A 191 12.42 -15.52 -8.16
C ALA A 191 10.99 -15.99 -7.84
N VAL A 192 10.30 -15.32 -6.91
CA VAL A 192 8.94 -15.69 -6.49
C VAL A 192 7.93 -15.44 -7.61
N VAL A 193 8.00 -14.28 -8.28
CA VAL A 193 7.12 -13.94 -9.41
C VAL A 193 7.34 -14.93 -10.57
N HIS A 194 8.60 -15.19 -10.94
CA HIS A 194 8.91 -16.14 -12.00
C HIS A 194 8.33 -17.52 -11.67
N ARG A 195 8.60 -18.05 -10.47
CA ARG A 195 8.13 -19.40 -10.10
C ARG A 195 6.61 -19.49 -10.04
N ALA A 196 5.96 -18.54 -9.37
CA ALA A 196 4.51 -18.59 -9.17
C ALA A 196 3.71 -18.22 -10.42
N LEU A 197 4.17 -17.26 -11.23
CA LEU A 197 3.37 -16.70 -12.33
C LEU A 197 3.85 -17.10 -13.71
N VAL A 198 5.13 -17.44 -13.90
CA VAL A 198 5.71 -17.81 -15.20
C VAL A 198 5.84 -19.32 -15.31
N SER A 199 6.55 -19.97 -14.38
CA SER A 199 6.71 -21.42 -14.35
C SER A 199 5.45 -22.14 -13.86
N ALA A 200 4.56 -21.44 -13.16
CA ALA A 200 3.35 -22.01 -12.54
C ALA A 200 3.67 -23.18 -11.60
N GLU A 201 4.81 -23.09 -10.89
CA GLU A 201 5.23 -24.08 -9.91
C GLU A 201 4.98 -23.57 -8.48
N PRO A 202 4.71 -24.47 -7.52
CA PRO A 202 4.45 -24.06 -6.14
C PRO A 202 5.71 -23.48 -5.49
N VAL A 203 5.52 -22.41 -4.73
CA VAL A 203 6.51 -21.88 -3.77
C VAL A 203 6.15 -22.47 -2.42
N ASP A 204 6.56 -23.71 -2.20
CA ASP A 204 6.35 -24.41 -0.93
C ASP A 204 7.47 -24.16 0.09
N GLY A 205 7.35 -24.77 1.26
CA GLY A 205 8.33 -24.60 2.33
C GLY A 205 9.70 -25.21 2.00
N GLU A 206 9.78 -26.26 1.16
CA GLU A 206 11.05 -26.85 0.74
C GLU A 206 11.79 -25.90 -0.20
N TRP A 207 11.10 -25.40 -1.21
CA TRP A 207 11.68 -24.42 -2.14
C TRP A 207 12.08 -23.12 -1.41
N ALA A 208 11.22 -22.61 -0.52
CA ALA A 208 11.49 -21.39 0.23
C ALA A 208 12.75 -21.51 1.10
N ARG A 209 12.95 -22.65 1.77
CA ARG A 209 14.18 -22.92 2.54
C ARG A 209 15.43 -22.97 1.66
N GLY A 210 15.35 -23.72 0.54
CA GLY A 210 16.47 -23.83 -0.43
C GLY A 210 16.84 -22.45 -1.00
N PHE A 211 15.85 -21.69 -1.44
CA PHE A 211 16.03 -20.33 -1.95
C PHE A 211 16.64 -19.39 -0.89
N THR A 212 16.10 -19.41 0.33
CA THR A 212 16.60 -18.57 1.43
C THR A 212 18.04 -18.92 1.79
N THR A 213 18.37 -20.21 1.84
CA THR A 213 19.75 -20.67 2.09
C THR A 213 20.71 -20.10 1.04
N LEU A 214 20.35 -20.22 -0.24
CA LEU A 214 21.13 -19.69 -1.36
C LEU A 214 21.34 -18.18 -1.23
N LEU A 215 20.27 -17.46 -0.91
CA LEU A 215 20.31 -16.00 -0.76
C LEU A 215 21.18 -15.57 0.43
N VAL A 216 21.05 -16.20 1.59
CA VAL A 216 21.82 -15.86 2.80
C VAL A 216 23.31 -16.15 2.61
N VAL A 217 23.67 -17.30 1.99
CA VAL A 217 25.06 -17.63 1.65
C VAL A 217 25.64 -16.61 0.66
N GLY A 218 24.84 -16.24 -0.37
CA GLY A 218 25.24 -15.20 -1.32
C GLY A 218 25.46 -13.83 -0.65
N LEU A 219 24.61 -13.45 0.28
CA LEU A 219 24.77 -12.20 1.04
C LEU A 219 26.00 -12.21 1.92
N ALA A 220 26.31 -13.32 2.59
CA ALA A 220 27.51 -13.45 3.41
C ALA A 220 28.81 -13.40 2.58
N GLY A 221 28.80 -13.90 1.36
CA GLY A 221 29.97 -13.89 0.45
C GLY A 221 30.10 -12.60 -0.39
N ALA A 222 29.05 -11.79 -0.51
CA ALA A 222 29.08 -10.56 -1.30
C ALA A 222 29.46 -9.30 -0.48
N LEU A 223 29.54 -9.42 0.85
CA LEU A 223 30.00 -8.34 1.72
C LEU A 223 31.53 -8.43 1.85
N PRO A 224 32.30 -7.46 1.29
CA PRO A 224 33.75 -7.41 1.55
C PRO A 224 33.99 -7.15 3.05
N ASP A 225 35.03 -7.79 3.58
CA ASP A 225 35.56 -7.57 4.93
C ASP A 225 35.86 -6.08 5.23
#